data_82a778ab536be65b283254921285a48e
#
_entry.id   82a778ab536be65b283254921285a48e
#
_cell.length_a   1.000
_cell.length_b   1.000
_cell.length_c   1.000
_cell.angle_alpha   90.00
_cell.angle_beta   90.00
_cell.angle_gamma   90.00
#
_symmetry.space_group_name_H-M   'P 1'
#
loop_
_entity.id
_entity.type
_entity.pdbx_description
1 polymer ?
#
loop_
_entity_poly.entity_id
_entity_poly.type
_entity_poly.pdbx_seq_one_letter_code
_entity_poly.pdbx_strand_id
1 'polypeptide(L)'
;MAFTFDLDNKGYVKKRESYNLEYKQNFQLGDNLVKYCKTLVGMANNKGGEIVFGIKNSPHEPIGMTNNRFQEIDPKNIDSTIREYFSQELKWGMNTVRFN
;
A
#
# COMPACT_ATOMS: atom_id res chain seq x y z
N MET A 1 -9.67 7.28 4.93
CA MET A 1 -9.69 8.19 3.77
C MET A 1 -9.38 7.40 2.53
N ALA A 2 -10.19 7.51 1.50
CA ALA A 2 -9.95 6.79 0.23
C ALA A 2 -8.92 7.54 -0.60
N PHE A 3 -8.00 6.80 -1.21
CA PHE A 3 -7.04 7.36 -2.14
C PHE A 3 -7.76 7.69 -3.46
N THR A 4 -7.60 8.90 -3.93
CA THR A 4 -8.11 9.34 -5.22
C THR A 4 -6.95 9.56 -6.17
N PHE A 5 -7.07 8.99 -7.38
CA PHE A 5 -6.06 9.15 -8.41
C PHE A 5 -6.32 10.44 -9.17
N ASP A 6 -5.44 11.39 -8.99
CA ASP A 6 -5.42 12.63 -9.74
C ASP A 6 -4.18 12.62 -10.62
N LEU A 7 -4.37 12.56 -11.94
CA LEU A 7 -3.28 12.40 -12.90
C LEU A 7 -2.98 13.71 -13.60
N ASP A 8 -1.70 13.93 -13.90
CA ASP A 8 -1.27 15.07 -14.71
C ASP A 8 -1.44 14.79 -16.20
N ASN A 9 -0.99 15.73 -17.04
CA ASN A 9 -1.12 15.63 -18.50
C ASN A 9 -0.41 14.41 -19.09
N LYS A 10 0.58 13.87 -18.39
CA LYS A 10 1.38 12.75 -18.84
C LYS A 10 0.87 11.41 -18.30
N GLY A 11 -0.20 11.45 -17.51
CA GLY A 11 -0.76 10.26 -16.89
C GLY A 11 -0.08 9.85 -15.60
N TYR A 12 0.72 10.71 -14.99
CA TYR A 12 1.40 10.43 -13.73
C TYR A 12 0.57 10.91 -12.54
N VAL A 13 0.67 10.19 -11.43
CA VAL A 13 -0.03 10.57 -10.20
C VAL A 13 0.56 11.86 -9.65
N LYS A 14 -0.28 12.87 -9.44
CA LYS A 14 0.14 14.17 -8.93
C LYS A 14 0.52 14.14 -7.47
N LYS A 15 -0.22 13.39 -6.65
CA LYS A 15 -0.01 13.37 -5.21
C LYS A 15 1.31 12.69 -4.90
N ARG A 16 2.16 13.36 -4.12
CA ARG A 16 3.49 12.86 -3.77
C ARG A 16 3.44 11.96 -2.55
N GLU A 17 4.42 11.07 -2.44
CA GLU A 17 4.64 10.32 -1.21
C GLU A 17 4.85 11.27 -0.04
N SER A 18 4.39 10.83 1.14
CA SER A 18 4.50 11.62 2.37
C SER A 18 4.51 10.65 3.56
N TYR A 19 4.49 11.19 4.78
CA TYR A 19 4.46 10.36 5.98
C TYR A 19 3.21 9.45 6.07
N ASN A 20 2.16 9.76 5.32
CA ASN A 20 0.91 9.00 5.33
C ASN A 20 0.52 8.42 3.97
N LEU A 21 1.43 8.44 3.01
CA LEU A 21 1.18 7.88 1.67
C LEU A 21 2.47 7.35 1.08
N GLU A 22 2.48 6.06 0.76
CA GLU A 22 3.63 5.40 0.14
C GLU A 22 3.18 4.66 -1.12
N TYR A 23 3.97 4.77 -2.18
CA TYR A 23 3.75 4.05 -3.43
C TYR A 23 4.72 2.90 -3.56
N LYS A 24 4.21 1.77 -4.01
CA LYS A 24 5.00 0.58 -4.33
C LYS A 24 4.60 0.08 -5.71
N GLN A 25 5.56 -0.42 -6.48
CA GLN A 25 5.25 -0.95 -7.80
C GLN A 25 4.57 -2.31 -7.72
N ASN A 26 5.08 -3.21 -6.91
CA ASN A 26 4.55 -4.57 -6.77
C ASN A 26 4.29 -4.92 -5.31
N PHE A 27 3.30 -5.79 -5.11
CA PHE A 27 3.02 -6.39 -3.82
C PHE A 27 3.77 -7.72 -3.75
N GLN A 28 4.70 -7.84 -2.82
CA GLN A 28 5.52 -9.04 -2.64
C GLN A 28 5.26 -9.67 -1.28
N LEU A 29 5.33 -11.01 -1.25
CA LEU A 29 5.15 -11.78 -0.02
C LEU A 29 6.48 -12.04 0.69
N GLY A 30 6.44 -12.81 1.78
CA GLY A 30 7.62 -13.14 2.56
C GLY A 30 8.08 -11.94 3.40
N ASP A 31 9.38 -11.69 3.43
CA ASP A 31 9.98 -10.63 4.25
C ASP A 31 9.43 -9.23 3.93
N ASN A 32 8.98 -9.03 2.69
CA ASN A 32 8.38 -7.76 2.28
C ASN A 32 7.06 -7.50 3.02
N LEU A 33 6.31 -8.54 3.37
CA LEU A 33 5.07 -8.38 4.11
C LEU A 33 5.32 -7.73 5.47
N VAL A 34 6.38 -8.12 6.15
CA VAL A 34 6.78 -7.51 7.43
C VAL A 34 7.09 -6.02 7.24
N LYS A 35 7.77 -5.67 6.15
CA LYS A 35 8.09 -4.27 5.84
C LYS A 35 6.84 -3.44 5.61
N TYR A 36 5.86 -3.98 4.89
CA TYR A 36 4.59 -3.29 4.68
C TYR A 36 3.85 -3.08 5.99
N CYS A 37 3.82 -4.12 6.83
CA CYS A 37 3.19 -4.02 8.15
C CYS A 37 3.88 -2.97 9.03
N LYS A 38 5.21 -2.91 9.01
CA LYS A 38 5.97 -1.89 9.72
C LYS A 38 5.55 -0.49 9.28
N THR A 39 5.41 -0.28 7.98
CA THR A 39 4.96 0.99 7.43
C THR A 39 3.54 1.33 7.89
N LEU A 40 2.63 0.36 7.83
CA LEU A 40 1.25 0.55 8.29
C LEU A 40 1.17 0.89 9.78
N VAL A 41 1.95 0.21 10.60
CA VAL A 41 2.01 0.49 12.05
C VAL A 41 2.51 1.92 12.29
N GLY A 42 3.57 2.32 11.60
CA GLY A 42 4.10 3.67 11.69
C GLY A 42 3.06 4.72 11.29
N MET A 43 2.35 4.48 10.19
CA MET A 43 1.28 5.38 9.75
C MET A 43 0.13 5.44 10.76
N ALA A 44 -0.29 4.29 11.31
CA ALA A 44 -1.38 4.23 12.28
C ALA A 44 -1.03 5.00 13.55
N ASN A 45 0.22 4.93 13.99
CA ASN A 45 0.69 5.67 15.16
C ASN A 45 0.78 7.18 14.88
N ASN A 46 0.67 7.58 13.63
CA ASN A 46 0.80 8.96 13.19
C ASN A 46 -0.41 9.39 12.33
N LYS A 47 -1.62 9.14 12.82
CA LYS A 47 -2.92 9.53 12.24
C LYS A 47 -3.38 8.71 11.04
N GLY A 48 -2.70 7.61 10.74
CA GLY A 48 -3.10 6.74 9.64
C GLY A 48 -2.42 7.08 8.33
N GLY A 49 -2.72 6.31 7.30
CA GLY A 49 -2.13 6.47 5.98
C GLY A 49 -2.48 5.33 5.05
N GLU A 50 -1.83 5.31 3.91
CA GLU A 50 -2.11 4.34 2.87
C GLU A 50 -0.83 3.91 2.16
N ILE A 51 -0.77 2.64 1.77
CA ILE A 51 0.22 2.13 0.81
C ILE A 51 -0.55 1.77 -0.46
N VAL A 52 -0.13 2.33 -1.58
CA VAL A 52 -0.76 2.08 -2.88
C VAL A 52 0.21 1.29 -3.76
N PHE A 53 -0.22 0.11 -4.17
CA PHE A 53 0.58 -0.77 -5.02
C PHE A 53 0.21 -0.58 -6.50
N GLY A 54 1.18 -0.81 -7.38
CA GLY A 54 0.96 -0.67 -8.82
C GLY A 54 1.36 0.70 -9.35
N ILE A 55 2.08 1.48 -8.57
CA ILE A 55 2.58 2.80 -8.96
C ILE A 55 4.08 2.72 -9.15
N LYS A 56 4.55 2.96 -10.37
CA LYS A 56 5.97 3.02 -10.67
C LYS A 56 6.59 4.26 -10.01
N ASN A 57 7.81 4.11 -9.53
CA ASN A 57 8.51 5.22 -8.87
C ASN A 57 9.30 6.05 -9.88
N SER A 58 9.27 7.37 -9.74
CA SER A 58 10.06 8.36 -10.48
C SER A 58 10.02 8.21 -12.02
N PRO A 59 8.93 8.58 -12.68
CA PRO A 59 7.72 9.25 -12.17
C PRO A 59 6.72 8.27 -11.58
N HIS A 60 5.77 8.78 -10.84
CA HIS A 60 4.72 7.96 -10.23
C HIS A 60 3.66 7.59 -11.27
N GLU A 61 3.97 6.61 -12.09
CA GLU A 61 3.10 6.15 -13.16
C GLU A 61 2.22 4.99 -12.69
N PRO A 62 0.90 5.07 -12.85
CA PRO A 62 0.00 3.99 -12.44
C PRO A 62 0.01 2.87 -13.49
N ILE A 63 0.95 1.95 -13.36
CA ILE A 63 1.12 0.83 -14.30
C ILE A 63 0.36 -0.43 -13.89
N GLY A 64 -0.18 -0.45 -12.67
CA GLY A 64 -0.79 -1.65 -12.11
C GLY A 64 0.23 -2.67 -11.65
N MET A 65 -0.26 -3.73 -11.03
CA MET A 65 0.60 -4.83 -10.59
C MET A 65 0.67 -5.89 -11.69
N THR A 66 1.87 -6.42 -11.91
CA THR A 66 2.11 -7.43 -12.95
C THR A 66 1.66 -8.84 -12.52
N ASN A 67 1.33 -9.02 -11.26
CA ASN A 67 0.81 -10.28 -10.73
C ASN A 67 -0.35 -10.02 -9.78
N ASN A 68 -1.15 -11.06 -9.51
CA ASN A 68 -2.34 -10.97 -8.66
C ASN A 68 -2.06 -11.36 -7.22
N ARG A 69 -0.84 -11.22 -6.73
CA ARG A 69 -0.50 -11.63 -5.37
C ARG A 69 -1.28 -10.88 -4.31
N PHE A 70 -1.66 -9.64 -4.61
CA PHE A 70 -2.50 -8.85 -3.71
C PHE A 70 -3.87 -9.50 -3.50
N GLN A 71 -4.42 -10.16 -4.52
CA GLN A 71 -5.69 -10.88 -4.42
C GLN A 71 -5.54 -12.25 -3.79
N GLU A 72 -4.34 -12.80 -3.80
CA GLU A 72 -4.04 -14.11 -3.24
C GLU A 72 -3.84 -14.09 -1.73
N ILE A 73 -3.53 -12.93 -1.16
CA ILE A 73 -3.21 -12.86 0.26
C ILE A 73 -4.48 -12.96 1.11
N ASP A 74 -4.39 -13.79 2.15
CA ASP A 74 -5.42 -13.84 3.17
C ASP A 74 -5.20 -12.66 4.13
N PRO A 75 -6.20 -11.79 4.33
CA PRO A 75 -6.07 -10.68 5.28
C PRO A 75 -5.65 -11.10 6.68
N LYS A 76 -5.98 -12.31 7.10
CA LYS A 76 -5.55 -12.86 8.39
C LYS A 76 -4.02 -12.93 8.52
N ASN A 77 -3.31 -13.11 7.40
CA ASN A 77 -1.84 -13.14 7.42
C ASN A 77 -1.27 -11.78 7.76
N ILE A 78 -1.91 -10.71 7.34
CA ILE A 78 -1.50 -9.34 7.69
C ILE A 78 -1.76 -9.09 9.17
N ASP A 79 -2.94 -9.43 9.66
CA ASP A 79 -3.27 -9.30 11.09
C ASP A 79 -2.31 -10.08 11.97
N SER A 80 -2.02 -11.33 11.60
CA SER A 80 -1.10 -12.19 12.35
C SER A 80 0.30 -11.61 12.38
N THR A 81 0.77 -11.08 11.24
CA THR A 81 2.09 -10.47 11.14
C THR A 81 2.19 -9.24 12.03
N ILE A 82 1.16 -8.39 12.02
CA ILE A 82 1.13 -7.19 12.86
C ILE A 82 1.20 -7.58 14.34
N ARG A 83 0.38 -8.55 14.77
CA ARG A 83 0.39 -9.00 16.16
C ARG A 83 1.71 -9.64 16.57
N GLU A 84 2.27 -10.47 15.69
CA GLU A 84 3.49 -11.22 16.00
C GLU A 84 4.72 -10.33 16.12
N TYR A 85 4.89 -9.39 15.20
CA TYR A 85 6.10 -8.56 15.12
C TYR A 85 5.98 -7.23 15.84
N PHE A 86 4.77 -6.71 16.01
CA PHE A 86 4.56 -5.37 16.55
C PHE A 86 3.69 -5.33 17.80
N SER A 87 3.18 -6.48 18.25
CA SER A 87 2.35 -6.63 19.46
C SER A 87 1.20 -5.62 19.51
N GLN A 88 0.52 -5.44 18.38
CA GLN A 88 -0.43 -4.36 18.21
C GLN A 88 -1.56 -4.82 17.28
N GLU A 89 -2.75 -4.25 17.47
CA GLU A 89 -3.87 -4.42 16.57
C GLU A 89 -4.13 -3.11 15.84
N LEU A 90 -4.41 -3.21 14.53
CA LEU A 90 -4.73 -2.07 13.70
C LEU A 90 -6.09 -2.25 13.04
N LYS A 91 -6.78 -1.13 12.85
CA LYS A 91 -7.88 -1.07 11.89
C LYS A 91 -7.29 -0.77 10.52
N TRP A 92 -7.46 -1.70 9.59
CA TRP A 92 -6.93 -1.56 8.24
C TRP A 92 -7.87 -2.25 7.25
N GLY A 93 -7.70 -1.94 5.99
CA GLY A 93 -8.48 -2.58 4.93
C GLY A 93 -7.69 -2.64 3.65
N MET A 94 -8.15 -3.50 2.75
CA MET A 94 -7.58 -3.68 1.42
C MET A 94 -8.65 -3.36 0.38
N ASN A 95 -8.24 -2.68 -0.68
CA ASN A 95 -9.15 -2.31 -1.74
C ASN A 95 -8.42 -2.34 -3.09
N THR A 96 -9.12 -2.77 -4.13
CA THR A 96 -8.57 -2.77 -5.48
C THR A 96 -9.26 -1.70 -6.30
N VAL A 97 -8.46 -0.86 -6.97
CA VAL A 97 -8.95 0.18 -7.87
C VAL A 97 -8.52 -0.19 -9.28
N ARG A 98 -9.45 -0.12 -10.23
CA ARG A 98 -9.17 -0.37 -11.64
C ARG A 98 -9.11 0.94 -12.41
N PHE A 99 -8.10 1.02 -13.28
CA PHE A 99 -7.99 2.07 -14.27
C PHE A 99 -8.36 1.57 -15.63
N ASN A 100 -8.98 2.43 -16.38
CA ASN A 100 -9.17 2.22 -17.81
C ASN A 100 -8.33 3.21 -18.58
#